data_f6eb9faa8e7c4b8cae2c94bb13091567
#
_entry.id   f6eb9faa8e7c4b8cae2c94bb13091567
#
_cell.length_a   1.000
_cell.length_b   1.000
_cell.length_c   1.000
_cell.angle_alpha   90.00
_cell.angle_beta   90.00
_cell.angle_gamma   90.00
#
_symmetry.space_group_name_H-M   'P 1'
#
loop_
_entity.id
_entity.type
_entity.pdbx_description
1 polymer ?
#
loop_
_entity_poly.entity_id
_entity_poly.type
_entity_poly.pdbx_seq_one_letter_code
_entity_poly.pdbx_strand_id
1 'polypeptide(L)'
;MTLWMAVALLVLIAGMAFMTLWKPKDPWQADNLPSEGSSDQFRREGIIDADASHLLVPVPAAADSRPCFLVIDTETTGLPADETQFMAGADAPAPVSVGWQLLDFRFRCIEEVVCRLSTDEPVSPEAAALHGIADASLHGDDPHEVYARLLGAVSKAKVLSAHNLAFHRSVLVYDMRRRGLDPSPLFSLDDYCTMEAGVDFTHLYGSCGTWKLPRLTELFGALYFGLPGVRTTYREKVRNDIRLVAACLRRMNPTTPSLE
;
A
#
# COMPACT_ATOMS: atom_id res chain seq x y z
N MET A 1 -18.29 -48.54 -2.68
CA MET A 1 -17.97 -47.09 -2.86
C MET A 1 -18.45 -46.69 -4.23
N THR A 2 -19.41 -45.81 -4.32
CA THR A 2 -19.93 -45.36 -5.61
C THR A 2 -18.91 -44.45 -6.32
N LEU A 3 -18.90 -44.48 -7.64
CA LEU A 3 -18.00 -43.66 -8.50
C LEU A 3 -18.00 -42.18 -8.07
N TRP A 4 -19.15 -41.67 -7.64
CA TRP A 4 -19.32 -40.30 -7.15
C TRP A 4 -18.54 -39.99 -5.86
N MET A 5 -18.45 -40.95 -4.94
CA MET A 5 -17.65 -40.79 -3.72
C MET A 5 -16.14 -40.77 -4.02
N ALA A 6 -15.71 -41.56 -5.00
CA ALA A 6 -14.28 -41.54 -5.43
C ALA A 6 -13.93 -40.21 -6.13
N VAL A 7 -14.82 -39.66 -6.96
CA VAL A 7 -14.61 -38.34 -7.60
C VAL A 7 -14.60 -37.22 -6.57
N ALA A 8 -15.54 -37.22 -5.61
CA ALA A 8 -15.57 -36.23 -4.53
C ALA A 8 -14.30 -36.28 -3.66
N LEU A 9 -13.80 -37.48 -3.36
CA LEU A 9 -12.55 -37.64 -2.59
C LEU A 9 -11.33 -37.16 -3.38
N LEU A 10 -11.25 -37.40 -4.69
CA LEU A 10 -10.18 -36.90 -5.55
C LEU A 10 -10.18 -35.38 -5.67
N VAL A 11 -11.36 -34.74 -5.75
CA VAL A 11 -11.49 -33.28 -5.77
C VAL A 11 -11.06 -32.67 -4.43
N LEU A 12 -11.44 -33.32 -3.31
CA LEU A 12 -11.00 -32.90 -1.96
C LEU A 12 -9.48 -33.03 -1.77
N ILE A 13 -8.90 -34.13 -2.22
CA ILE A 13 -7.45 -34.36 -2.14
C ILE A 13 -6.69 -33.39 -3.05
N ALA A 14 -7.18 -33.15 -4.25
CA ALA A 14 -6.60 -32.15 -5.16
C ALA A 14 -6.73 -30.73 -4.61
N GLY A 15 -7.86 -30.38 -3.99
CA GLY A 15 -8.07 -29.08 -3.32
C GLY A 15 -7.16 -28.91 -2.11
N MET A 16 -7.00 -29.94 -1.28
CA MET A 16 -6.07 -29.93 -0.15
C MET A 16 -4.60 -29.88 -0.62
N ALA A 17 -4.22 -30.60 -1.67
CA ALA A 17 -2.88 -30.54 -2.25
C ALA A 17 -2.62 -29.18 -2.88
N PHE A 18 -3.61 -28.57 -3.53
CA PHE A 18 -3.49 -27.21 -4.05
C PHE A 18 -3.34 -26.18 -2.91
N MET A 19 -4.10 -26.29 -1.82
CA MET A 19 -3.94 -25.43 -0.63
C MET A 19 -2.60 -25.63 0.09
N THR A 20 -2.05 -26.84 0.10
CA THR A 20 -0.75 -27.11 0.74
C THR A 20 0.45 -26.76 -0.17
N LEU A 21 0.27 -26.76 -1.48
CA LEU A 21 1.29 -26.40 -2.45
C LEU A 21 1.25 -24.91 -2.83
N TRP A 22 0.10 -24.26 -2.68
CA TRP A 22 -0.05 -22.84 -2.85
C TRP A 22 0.28 -22.13 -1.53
N LYS A 23 1.58 -22.00 -1.25
CA LYS A 23 2.03 -20.97 -0.32
C LYS A 23 1.82 -19.63 -1.02
N PRO A 24 0.98 -18.73 -0.49
CA PRO A 24 1.00 -17.35 -0.96
C PRO A 24 2.46 -16.91 -0.88
N LYS A 25 2.97 -16.35 -1.98
CA LYS A 25 4.34 -15.83 -2.00
C LYS A 25 4.42 -14.79 -0.92
N ASP A 26 5.35 -15.00 0.00
CA ASP A 26 5.68 -14.06 1.05
C ASP A 26 6.04 -12.71 0.40
N PRO A 27 5.20 -11.66 0.50
CA PRO A 27 5.53 -10.34 -0.02
C PRO A 27 6.69 -9.70 0.75
N TRP A 28 7.11 -10.31 1.87
CA TRP A 28 8.08 -9.78 2.82
C TRP A 28 9.43 -10.52 2.81
N GLN A 29 9.62 -11.50 1.91
CA GLN A 29 10.92 -12.15 1.83
C GLN A 29 12.03 -11.12 1.64
N ALA A 30 13.15 -11.30 2.35
CA ALA A 30 14.32 -10.41 2.35
C ALA A 30 14.86 -10.07 0.95
N ASP A 31 14.52 -10.86 -0.07
CA ASP A 31 14.81 -10.61 -1.48
C ASP A 31 14.09 -9.35 -2.03
N ASN A 32 13.08 -8.85 -1.31
CA ASN A 32 12.38 -7.60 -1.64
C ASN A 32 12.96 -6.37 -0.96
N LEU A 33 13.90 -6.54 -0.02
CA LEU A 33 14.68 -5.44 0.52
C LEU A 33 15.82 -5.09 -0.46
N PRO A 34 16.15 -3.80 -0.67
CA PRO A 34 17.29 -3.42 -1.48
C PRO A 34 18.55 -4.03 -0.85
N SER A 35 19.20 -4.98 -1.51
CA SER A 35 20.58 -5.28 -1.19
C SER A 35 21.42 -4.04 -1.52
N GLU A 36 22.42 -3.72 -0.70
CA GLU A 36 23.35 -2.58 -0.95
C GLU A 36 23.94 -2.61 -2.36
N GLY A 37 23.99 -3.78 -3.03
CA GLY A 37 24.44 -3.92 -4.41
C GLY A 37 23.44 -3.41 -5.47
N SER A 38 22.15 -3.22 -5.14
CA SER A 38 21.18 -2.72 -6.12
C SER A 38 21.35 -1.23 -6.40
N SER A 39 21.86 -0.45 -5.45
CA SER A 39 22.09 0.99 -5.64
C SER A 39 23.16 1.30 -6.71
N ASP A 40 24.17 0.44 -6.85
CA ASP A 40 25.24 0.62 -7.85
C ASP A 40 24.82 0.13 -9.25
N GLN A 41 23.99 -0.90 -9.34
CA GLN A 41 23.43 -1.34 -10.62
C GLN A 41 22.51 -0.26 -11.19
N PHE A 42 21.71 0.36 -10.36
CA PHE A 42 20.83 1.46 -10.73
C PHE A 42 21.59 2.71 -11.20
N ARG A 43 22.75 3.05 -10.61
CA ARG A 43 23.61 4.15 -11.06
C ARG A 43 24.19 3.93 -12.46
N ARG A 44 24.41 2.68 -12.86
CA ARG A 44 24.99 2.34 -14.18
C ARG A 44 23.96 2.35 -15.31
N GLU A 45 22.67 2.25 -15.00
CA GLU A 45 21.58 2.15 -15.97
C GLU A 45 20.83 3.48 -16.23
N GLY A 46 21.38 4.61 -15.80
CA GLY A 46 20.83 5.93 -16.14
C GLY A 46 19.48 6.25 -15.49
N ILE A 47 19.33 5.90 -14.19
CA ILE A 47 18.08 6.13 -13.46
C ILE A 47 17.81 7.61 -13.31
N ILE A 48 16.58 7.99 -13.60
CA ILE A 48 16.06 9.34 -13.43
C ILE A 48 15.70 9.54 -11.96
N ASP A 49 16.20 10.63 -11.37
CA ASP A 49 15.68 11.15 -10.11
C ASP A 49 14.32 11.81 -10.38
N ALA A 50 13.25 11.22 -9.88
CA ALA A 50 11.90 11.74 -10.04
C ALA A 50 11.49 12.50 -8.77
N ASP A 51 11.11 13.78 -8.94
CA ASP A 51 10.52 14.58 -7.88
C ASP A 51 9.00 14.43 -7.91
N ALA A 52 8.44 13.76 -6.90
CA ALA A 52 7.00 13.57 -6.74
C ALA A 52 6.31 14.77 -6.08
N SER A 53 7.04 15.81 -5.67
CA SER A 53 6.49 16.97 -4.94
C SER A 53 5.41 17.71 -5.71
N HIS A 54 5.45 17.66 -7.03
CA HIS A 54 4.49 18.33 -7.93
C HIS A 54 3.40 17.39 -8.44
N LEU A 55 3.46 16.10 -8.12
CA LEU A 55 2.46 15.14 -8.59
C LEU A 55 1.18 15.24 -7.77
N LEU A 56 0.06 15.36 -8.48
CA LEU A 56 -1.28 15.28 -7.90
C LEU A 56 -1.45 16.10 -6.60
N VAL A 57 -0.93 17.32 -6.61
CA VAL A 57 -1.20 18.27 -5.51
C VAL A 57 -2.70 18.59 -5.46
N PRO A 58 -3.25 18.89 -4.26
CA PRO A 58 -4.64 19.26 -4.14
C PRO A 58 -4.99 20.47 -5.02
N VAL A 59 -6.09 20.36 -5.72
CA VAL A 59 -6.65 21.47 -6.50
C VAL A 59 -8.01 21.85 -5.92
N PRO A 60 -8.45 23.12 -6.05
CA PRO A 60 -9.79 23.49 -5.63
C PRO A 60 -10.83 22.56 -6.26
N ALA A 61 -11.76 22.06 -5.44
CA ALA A 61 -12.81 21.19 -5.92
C ALA A 61 -13.64 21.94 -6.99
N ALA A 62 -13.72 21.37 -8.18
CA ALA A 62 -14.61 21.88 -9.20
C ALA A 62 -16.07 21.51 -8.86
N ALA A 63 -17.04 22.23 -9.40
CA ALA A 63 -18.46 21.97 -9.14
C ALA A 63 -18.90 20.54 -9.52
N ASP A 64 -18.18 19.89 -10.42
CA ASP A 64 -18.40 18.50 -10.86
C ASP A 64 -17.49 17.48 -10.16
N SER A 65 -16.66 17.90 -9.20
CA SER A 65 -15.80 16.98 -8.45
C SER A 65 -16.65 16.07 -7.57
N ARG A 66 -16.57 14.77 -7.85
CA ARG A 66 -17.18 13.70 -7.04
C ARG A 66 -16.08 12.81 -6.50
N PRO A 67 -15.89 12.73 -5.18
CA PRO A 67 -14.91 11.82 -4.58
C PRO A 67 -15.15 10.39 -5.05
N CYS A 68 -14.09 9.66 -5.37
CA CYS A 68 -14.17 8.29 -5.85
C CYS A 68 -13.11 7.41 -5.24
N PHE A 69 -11.84 7.80 -5.29
CA PHE A 69 -10.73 7.00 -4.80
C PHE A 69 -10.14 7.60 -3.53
N LEU A 70 -9.91 6.75 -2.54
CA LEU A 70 -9.12 7.07 -1.36
C LEU A 70 -7.79 6.33 -1.46
N VAL A 71 -6.72 7.05 -1.72
CA VAL A 71 -5.35 6.52 -1.72
C VAL A 71 -4.79 6.67 -0.32
N ILE A 72 -4.24 5.60 0.25
CA ILE A 72 -3.63 5.60 1.59
C ILE A 72 -2.19 5.08 1.55
N ASP A 73 -1.39 5.52 2.52
CA ASP A 73 -0.08 4.98 2.85
C ASP A 73 0.20 5.15 4.34
N THR A 74 1.03 4.27 4.91
CA THR A 74 1.43 4.30 6.33
C THR A 74 2.92 4.02 6.47
N GLU A 75 3.58 4.74 7.39
CA GLU A 75 4.89 4.38 7.91
C GLU A 75 4.73 3.79 9.32
N THR A 76 5.55 2.82 9.66
CA THR A 76 5.38 2.02 10.89
C THR A 76 6.66 1.96 11.72
N THR A 77 6.53 1.53 12.97
CA THR A 77 7.67 1.34 13.88
C THR A 77 8.66 0.28 13.41
N GLY A 78 8.25 -0.60 12.48
CA GLY A 78 9.08 -1.66 11.93
C GLY A 78 8.26 -2.55 10.99
N LEU A 79 8.78 -3.75 10.74
CA LEU A 79 8.04 -4.82 10.05
C LEU A 79 7.28 -5.66 11.08
N PRO A 80 6.24 -6.41 10.66
CA PRO A 80 5.58 -7.38 11.52
C PRO A 80 6.57 -8.38 12.10
N ALA A 81 6.46 -8.64 13.41
CA ALA A 81 7.32 -9.60 14.10
C ALA A 81 6.99 -11.06 13.69
N ASP A 82 5.72 -11.33 13.43
CA ASP A 82 5.20 -12.60 12.95
C ASP A 82 4.21 -12.36 11.81
N GLU A 83 4.59 -12.78 10.62
CA GLU A 83 3.78 -12.60 9.42
C GLU A 83 2.44 -13.36 9.50
N THR A 84 2.42 -14.55 10.11
CA THR A 84 1.20 -15.33 10.24
C THR A 84 0.20 -14.62 11.14
N GLN A 85 0.66 -14.06 12.26
CA GLN A 85 -0.19 -13.27 13.16
C GLN A 85 -0.63 -11.95 12.50
N PHE A 86 0.26 -11.30 11.77
CA PHE A 86 -0.06 -10.10 11.01
C PHE A 86 -1.16 -10.37 9.98
N MET A 87 -1.03 -11.43 9.18
CA MET A 87 -2.04 -11.81 8.19
C MET A 87 -3.37 -12.24 8.83
N ALA A 88 -3.32 -12.78 10.04
CA ALA A 88 -4.50 -13.08 10.83
C ALA A 88 -5.11 -11.84 11.51
N GLY A 89 -4.48 -10.66 11.41
CA GLY A 89 -4.91 -9.43 12.06
C GLY A 89 -4.75 -9.43 13.59
N ALA A 90 -3.86 -10.28 14.11
CA ALA A 90 -3.60 -10.46 15.54
C ALA A 90 -2.41 -9.63 16.03
N ASP A 91 -1.52 -9.22 15.14
CA ASP A 91 -0.36 -8.38 15.44
C ASP A 91 -0.03 -7.47 14.26
N ALA A 92 0.44 -6.26 14.54
CA ALA A 92 0.97 -5.33 13.53
C ALA A 92 1.90 -4.31 14.20
N PRO A 93 2.93 -3.82 13.49
CA PRO A 93 3.72 -2.70 13.97
C PRO A 93 2.85 -1.45 14.09
N ALA A 94 3.16 -0.58 15.05
CA ALA A 94 2.40 0.65 15.23
C ALA A 94 2.64 1.62 14.06
N PRO A 95 1.61 2.27 13.52
CA PRO A 95 1.80 3.35 12.56
C PRO A 95 2.38 4.59 13.25
N VAL A 96 3.40 5.18 12.64
CA VAL A 96 4.04 6.44 13.07
C VAL A 96 3.68 7.61 12.15
N SER A 97 3.18 7.32 10.97
CA SER A 97 2.63 8.30 10.05
C SER A 97 1.54 7.65 9.19
N VAL A 98 0.52 8.41 8.87
CA VAL A 98 -0.51 8.02 7.92
C VAL A 98 -0.75 9.19 6.96
N GLY A 99 -0.87 8.86 5.68
CA GLY A 99 -1.24 9.82 4.64
C GLY A 99 -2.38 9.31 3.79
N TRP A 100 -3.17 10.23 3.28
CA TRP A 100 -4.18 9.90 2.27
C TRP A 100 -4.40 11.04 1.28
N GLN A 101 -4.81 10.65 0.08
CA GLN A 101 -5.39 11.54 -0.92
C GLN A 101 -6.79 11.08 -1.28
N LEU A 102 -7.74 12.01 -1.28
CA LEU A 102 -9.05 11.79 -1.83
C LEU A 102 -9.06 12.31 -3.27
N LEU A 103 -9.29 11.43 -4.23
CA LEU A 103 -9.33 11.77 -5.65
C LEU A 103 -10.77 11.70 -6.15
N ASP A 104 -11.08 12.53 -7.12
CA ASP A 104 -12.33 12.41 -7.84
C ASP A 104 -12.27 11.33 -8.95
N PHE A 105 -13.40 11.10 -9.62
CA PHE A 105 -13.50 10.11 -10.70
C PHE A 105 -12.62 10.42 -11.93
N ARG A 106 -12.01 11.62 -12.01
CA ARG A 106 -11.02 12.03 -13.01
C ARG A 106 -9.59 11.98 -12.46
N PHE A 107 -9.39 11.37 -11.31
CA PHE A 107 -8.12 11.29 -10.60
C PHE A 107 -7.51 12.66 -10.27
N ARG A 108 -8.33 13.70 -10.07
CA ARG A 108 -7.85 14.96 -9.52
C ARG A 108 -7.83 14.88 -8.00
N CYS A 109 -6.74 15.27 -7.37
CA CYS A 109 -6.64 15.32 -5.91
C CYS A 109 -7.48 16.48 -5.38
N ILE A 110 -8.48 16.20 -4.56
CA ILE A 110 -9.34 17.19 -3.90
C ILE A 110 -9.03 17.37 -2.43
N GLU A 111 -8.37 16.40 -1.81
CA GLU A 111 -7.92 16.46 -0.42
C GLU A 111 -6.60 15.69 -0.28
N GLU A 112 -5.62 16.25 0.39
CA GLU A 112 -4.41 15.57 0.80
C GLU A 112 -4.18 15.83 2.29
N VAL A 113 -3.95 14.76 3.03
CA VAL A 113 -3.67 14.83 4.47
C VAL A 113 -2.48 13.95 4.77
N VAL A 114 -1.59 14.44 5.62
CA VAL A 114 -0.52 13.67 6.22
C VAL A 114 -0.46 14.01 7.70
N CYS A 115 -0.50 13.00 8.53
CA CYS A 115 -0.44 13.10 9.98
C CYS A 115 0.69 12.23 10.51
N ARG A 116 1.32 12.67 11.58
CA ARG A 116 2.16 11.82 12.43
C ARG A 116 1.31 11.28 13.56
N LEU A 117 1.51 10.00 13.89
CA LEU A 117 0.80 9.36 14.99
C LEU A 117 1.76 9.19 16.16
N SER A 118 1.31 9.55 17.35
CA SER A 118 2.05 9.23 18.58
C SER A 118 1.88 7.76 18.94
N THR A 119 2.98 7.12 19.31
CA THR A 119 3.00 5.75 19.83
C THR A 119 4.11 5.59 20.85
N ASP A 120 3.89 4.71 21.83
CA ASP A 120 4.89 4.32 22.82
C ASP A 120 5.79 3.17 22.32
N GLU A 121 5.51 2.61 21.14
CA GLU A 121 6.32 1.56 20.56
C GLU A 121 7.61 2.13 19.98
N PRO A 122 8.77 1.51 20.27
CA PRO A 122 10.05 1.98 19.75
C PRO A 122 10.12 1.80 18.23
N VAL A 123 10.64 2.81 17.54
CA VAL A 123 10.89 2.73 16.10
C VAL A 123 12.20 2.00 15.86
N SER A 124 12.20 0.98 15.01
CA SER A 124 13.42 0.27 14.66
C SER A 124 14.39 1.18 13.90
N PRO A 125 15.72 0.96 14.02
CA PRO A 125 16.70 1.73 13.27
C PRO A 125 16.50 1.66 11.75
N GLU A 126 16.07 0.50 11.23
CA GLU A 126 15.80 0.27 9.82
C GLU A 126 14.59 1.08 9.34
N ALA A 127 13.52 1.10 10.13
CA ALA A 127 12.33 1.89 9.85
C ALA A 127 12.66 3.39 9.90
N ALA A 128 13.38 3.83 10.94
CA ALA A 128 13.83 5.22 11.07
C ALA A 128 14.70 5.67 9.89
N ALA A 129 15.61 4.81 9.42
CA ALA A 129 16.44 5.09 8.25
C ALA A 129 15.60 5.21 6.97
N LEU A 130 14.47 4.49 6.88
CA LEU A 130 13.60 4.48 5.71
C LEU A 130 12.73 5.74 5.62
N HIS A 131 12.07 6.15 6.71
CA HIS A 131 11.08 7.24 6.69
C HIS A 131 11.49 8.49 7.48
N GLY A 132 12.65 8.46 8.17
CA GLY A 132 13.20 9.62 8.89
C GLY A 132 12.53 9.96 10.22
N ILE A 133 11.67 9.08 10.75
CA ILE A 133 10.99 9.26 12.04
C ILE A 133 11.67 8.33 13.04
N ALA A 134 12.52 8.87 13.91
CA ALA A 134 13.27 8.08 14.88
C ALA A 134 12.54 7.93 16.23
N ASP A 135 11.71 8.91 16.58
CA ASP A 135 10.93 8.92 17.81
C ASP A 135 9.51 9.41 17.51
N ALA A 136 8.54 8.55 17.71
CA ALA A 136 7.13 8.82 17.48
C ALA A 136 6.35 9.19 18.76
N SER A 137 6.99 9.11 19.95
CA SER A 137 6.32 9.37 21.21
C SER A 137 6.06 10.86 21.48
N LEU A 138 6.89 11.74 20.93
CA LEU A 138 6.98 13.12 21.38
C LEU A 138 6.22 14.15 20.51
N HIS A 139 5.84 13.83 19.26
CA HIS A 139 5.36 14.87 18.32
C HIS A 139 4.30 14.37 17.34
N GLY A 140 3.44 13.43 17.76
CA GLY A 140 2.34 12.94 16.95
C GLY A 140 1.00 13.61 17.28
N ASP A 141 0.12 13.63 16.29
CA ASP A 141 -1.28 13.98 16.46
C ASP A 141 -1.99 12.90 17.29
N ASP A 142 -3.12 13.24 17.92
CA ASP A 142 -3.96 12.26 18.60
C ASP A 142 -4.50 11.24 17.59
N PRO A 143 -4.21 9.94 17.74
CA PRO A 143 -4.69 8.92 16.82
C PRO A 143 -6.21 8.89 16.67
N HIS A 144 -6.99 9.20 17.70
CA HIS A 144 -8.45 9.23 17.61
C HIS A 144 -8.92 10.32 16.65
N GLU A 145 -8.32 11.51 16.70
CA GLU A 145 -8.64 12.61 15.79
C GLU A 145 -8.21 12.28 14.36
N VAL A 146 -7.02 11.69 14.21
CA VAL A 146 -6.50 11.27 12.89
C VAL A 146 -7.42 10.23 12.25
N TYR A 147 -7.81 9.19 13.02
CA TYR A 147 -8.71 8.16 12.50
C TYR A 147 -10.13 8.68 12.24
N ALA A 148 -10.64 9.59 13.05
CA ALA A 148 -11.93 10.22 12.75
C ALA A 148 -11.90 10.98 11.42
N ARG A 149 -10.81 11.69 11.12
CA ARG A 149 -10.60 12.37 9.82
C ARG A 149 -10.47 11.38 8.67
N LEU A 150 -9.70 10.30 8.84
CA LEU A 150 -9.55 9.24 7.85
C LEU A 150 -10.89 8.59 7.53
N LEU A 151 -11.67 8.22 8.54
CA LEU A 151 -13.01 7.64 8.35
C LEU A 151 -13.98 8.62 7.70
N GLY A 152 -13.82 9.93 7.96
CA GLY A 152 -14.53 10.97 7.23
C GLY A 152 -14.15 11.04 5.73
N ALA A 153 -12.92 10.70 5.36
CA ALA A 153 -12.53 10.57 3.95
C ALA A 153 -13.05 9.25 3.34
N VAL A 154 -12.99 8.14 4.09
CA VAL A 154 -13.57 6.84 3.70
C VAL A 154 -15.04 6.98 3.32
N SER A 155 -15.84 7.69 4.13
CA SER A 155 -17.28 7.87 3.87
C SER A 155 -17.61 8.60 2.57
N LYS A 156 -16.65 9.27 1.97
CA LYS A 156 -16.80 10.01 0.71
C LYS A 156 -16.33 9.21 -0.52
N ALA A 157 -15.50 8.18 -0.30
CA ALA A 157 -14.89 7.39 -1.38
C ALA A 157 -15.74 6.19 -1.77
N LYS A 158 -15.39 5.56 -2.88
CA LYS A 158 -15.94 4.28 -3.36
C LYS A 158 -14.87 3.20 -3.42
N VAL A 159 -13.63 3.59 -3.68
CA VAL A 159 -12.49 2.68 -3.85
C VAL A 159 -11.39 3.04 -2.86
N LEU A 160 -10.89 2.06 -2.13
CA LEU A 160 -9.70 2.17 -1.31
C LEU A 160 -8.50 1.64 -2.09
N SER A 161 -7.45 2.44 -2.21
CA SER A 161 -6.25 2.09 -2.96
C SER A 161 -4.98 2.34 -2.15
N ALA A 162 -4.00 1.45 -2.32
CA ALA A 162 -2.65 1.61 -1.82
C ALA A 162 -1.67 0.79 -2.66
N HIS A 163 -0.38 1.02 -2.47
CA HIS A 163 0.65 0.11 -2.97
C HIS A 163 0.96 -0.90 -1.85
N ASN A 164 0.50 -2.15 -1.99
CA ASN A 164 0.37 -3.15 -0.93
C ASN A 164 -0.80 -2.85 0.04
N LEU A 165 -2.01 -2.80 -0.51
CA LEU A 165 -3.22 -2.45 0.22
C LEU A 165 -3.46 -3.35 1.45
N ALA A 166 -3.17 -4.64 1.33
CA ALA A 166 -3.32 -5.58 2.44
C ALA A 166 -2.50 -5.17 3.67
N PHE A 167 -1.25 -4.73 3.46
CA PHE A 167 -0.40 -4.26 4.55
C PHE A 167 -0.96 -3.01 5.22
N HIS A 168 -1.18 -1.96 4.45
CA HIS A 168 -1.61 -0.67 5.01
C HIS A 168 -2.95 -0.78 5.73
N ARG A 169 -3.90 -1.54 5.16
CA ARG A 169 -5.18 -1.82 5.82
C ARG A 169 -5.00 -2.59 7.13
N SER A 170 -4.17 -3.64 7.14
CA SER A 170 -3.96 -4.46 8.35
C SER A 170 -3.35 -3.64 9.48
N VAL A 171 -2.37 -2.78 9.19
CA VAL A 171 -1.77 -1.84 10.15
C VAL A 171 -2.84 -0.93 10.76
N LEU A 172 -3.65 -0.29 9.92
CA LEU A 172 -4.71 0.62 10.38
C LEU A 172 -5.78 -0.12 11.19
N VAL A 173 -6.23 -1.28 10.71
CA VAL A 173 -7.26 -2.09 11.39
C VAL A 173 -6.78 -2.52 12.78
N TYR A 174 -5.54 -3.00 12.88
CA TYR A 174 -4.98 -3.43 14.15
C TYR A 174 -4.86 -2.25 15.12
N ASP A 175 -4.29 -1.13 14.69
CA ASP A 175 -4.11 0.04 15.56
C ASP A 175 -5.45 0.66 15.98
N MET A 176 -6.44 0.73 15.09
CA MET A 176 -7.79 1.18 15.42
C MET A 176 -8.44 0.29 16.47
N ARG A 177 -8.38 -1.05 16.31
CA ARG A 177 -8.96 -2.01 17.25
C ARG A 177 -8.35 -1.90 18.64
N ARG A 178 -7.02 -1.81 18.75
CA ARG A 178 -6.36 -1.69 20.06
C ARG A 178 -6.69 -0.37 20.77
N ARG A 179 -7.15 0.64 20.02
CA ARG A 179 -7.64 1.93 20.56
C ARG A 179 -9.16 1.94 20.80
N GLY A 180 -9.85 0.81 20.57
CA GLY A 180 -11.31 0.71 20.76
C GLY A 180 -12.12 1.37 19.65
N LEU A 181 -11.51 1.64 18.48
CA LEU A 181 -12.19 2.22 17.32
C LEU A 181 -12.68 1.11 16.37
N ASP A 182 -13.80 1.37 15.69
CA ASP A 182 -14.35 0.45 14.68
C ASP A 182 -13.67 0.65 13.33
N PRO A 183 -12.91 -0.35 12.81
CA PRO A 183 -12.29 -0.28 11.50
C PRO A 183 -13.20 -0.74 10.36
N SER A 184 -14.43 -1.20 10.63
CA SER A 184 -15.34 -1.79 9.63
C SER A 184 -15.56 -0.91 8.39
N PRO A 185 -15.59 0.45 8.47
CA PRO A 185 -15.72 1.29 7.29
C PRO A 185 -14.60 1.10 6.25
N LEU A 186 -13.39 0.68 6.67
CA LEU A 186 -12.28 0.41 5.73
C LEU A 186 -12.55 -0.79 4.79
N PHE A 187 -13.55 -1.60 5.10
CA PHE A 187 -13.98 -2.75 4.30
C PHE A 187 -15.25 -2.49 3.49
N SER A 188 -15.82 -1.29 3.59
CA SER A 188 -17.03 -0.92 2.84
C SER A 188 -16.75 -0.40 1.43
N LEU A 189 -15.47 -0.18 1.10
CA LEU A 189 -15.02 0.31 -0.19
C LEU A 189 -14.54 -0.86 -1.06
N ASP A 190 -14.61 -0.69 -2.37
CA ASP A 190 -13.96 -1.59 -3.31
C ASP A 190 -12.44 -1.48 -3.17
N ASP A 191 -11.73 -2.59 -3.37
CA ASP A 191 -10.28 -2.67 -3.22
C ASP A 191 -9.57 -2.46 -4.55
N TYR A 192 -8.50 -1.66 -4.54
CA TYR A 192 -7.56 -1.58 -5.65
C TYR A 192 -6.11 -1.50 -5.17
N CYS A 193 -5.39 -2.62 -5.26
CA CYS A 193 -3.98 -2.71 -4.92
C CYS A 193 -3.12 -2.40 -6.15
N THR A 194 -2.44 -1.24 -6.16
CA THR A 194 -1.58 -0.87 -7.28
C THR A 194 -0.33 -1.76 -7.41
N MET A 195 0.09 -2.44 -6.34
CA MET A 195 1.20 -3.39 -6.38
C MET A 195 0.79 -4.66 -7.14
N GLU A 196 -0.36 -5.24 -6.82
CA GLU A 196 -0.85 -6.45 -7.47
C GLU A 196 -1.21 -6.20 -8.94
N ALA A 197 -2.02 -5.16 -9.19
CA ALA A 197 -2.38 -4.76 -10.54
C ALA A 197 -1.17 -4.29 -11.37
N GLY A 198 -0.10 -3.81 -10.70
CA GLY A 198 1.13 -3.34 -11.32
C GLY A 198 1.95 -4.41 -12.02
N VAL A 199 1.72 -5.69 -11.72
CA VAL A 199 2.39 -6.83 -12.38
C VAL A 199 2.16 -6.78 -13.89
N ASP A 200 0.93 -6.50 -14.32
CA ASP A 200 0.54 -6.46 -15.74
C ASP A 200 1.15 -5.26 -16.50
N PHE A 201 1.66 -4.27 -15.79
CA PHE A 201 2.28 -3.08 -16.38
C PHE A 201 3.81 -3.13 -16.37
N THR A 202 4.40 -3.85 -15.42
CA THR A 202 5.86 -3.86 -15.25
C THR A 202 6.51 -5.08 -15.87
N HIS A 203 5.84 -6.22 -15.90
CA HIS A 203 6.34 -7.51 -16.41
C HIS A 203 7.72 -7.88 -15.84
N LEU A 204 7.98 -7.53 -14.58
CA LEU A 204 9.24 -7.84 -13.92
C LEU A 204 9.30 -9.30 -13.49
N TYR A 205 10.46 -9.93 -13.68
CA TYR A 205 10.71 -11.29 -13.22
C TYR A 205 11.45 -11.28 -11.89
N GLY A 206 11.01 -12.13 -10.97
CA GLY A 206 11.75 -12.44 -9.75
C GLY A 206 12.84 -13.49 -10.01
N SER A 207 13.70 -13.70 -9.01
CA SER A 207 14.79 -14.68 -9.05
C SER A 207 14.34 -16.11 -9.35
N CYS A 208 13.09 -16.45 -9.05
CA CYS A 208 12.51 -17.78 -9.29
C CYS A 208 11.81 -17.91 -10.66
N GLY A 209 12.01 -16.97 -11.60
CA GLY A 209 11.42 -17.01 -12.95
C GLY A 209 9.89 -16.81 -12.98
N THR A 210 9.31 -16.28 -11.90
CA THR A 210 7.90 -15.90 -11.81
C THR A 210 7.77 -14.38 -11.84
N TRP A 211 6.58 -13.89 -12.20
CA TRP A 211 6.30 -12.47 -12.12
C TRP A 211 6.49 -11.95 -10.71
N LYS A 212 7.19 -10.82 -10.60
CA LYS A 212 7.48 -10.14 -9.33
C LYS A 212 6.42 -9.07 -9.09
N LEU A 213 5.98 -8.91 -7.86
CA LEU A 213 5.27 -7.72 -7.41
C LEU A 213 6.20 -6.51 -7.51
N PRO A 214 5.84 -5.44 -8.25
CA PRO A 214 6.72 -4.29 -8.40
C PRO A 214 6.79 -3.47 -7.11
N ARG A 215 7.92 -2.83 -6.87
CA ARG A 215 8.00 -1.72 -5.93
C ARG A 215 7.27 -0.51 -6.50
N LEU A 216 6.86 0.40 -5.65
CA LEU A 216 6.16 1.63 -6.09
C LEU A 216 6.99 2.43 -7.11
N THR A 217 8.30 2.56 -6.88
CA THR A 217 9.22 3.24 -7.79
C THR A 217 9.47 2.48 -9.11
N GLU A 218 9.37 1.16 -9.09
CA GLU A 218 9.44 0.34 -10.32
C GLU A 218 8.16 0.52 -11.14
N LEU A 219 6.99 0.47 -10.50
CA LEU A 219 5.72 0.71 -11.17
C LEU A 219 5.65 2.11 -11.77
N PHE A 220 6.03 3.13 -10.99
CA PHE A 220 6.05 4.51 -11.46
C PHE A 220 7.03 4.69 -12.62
N GLY A 221 8.23 4.10 -12.52
CA GLY A 221 9.23 4.10 -13.59
C GLY A 221 8.71 3.50 -14.90
N ALA A 222 8.06 2.35 -14.82
CA ALA A 222 7.47 1.67 -15.97
C ALA A 222 6.34 2.50 -16.61
N LEU A 223 5.42 3.02 -15.80
CA LEU A 223 4.25 3.74 -16.30
C LEU A 223 4.57 5.11 -16.91
N TYR A 224 5.56 5.81 -16.39
CA TYR A 224 5.83 7.20 -16.79
C TYR A 224 7.05 7.37 -17.66
N PHE A 225 8.04 6.49 -17.56
CA PHE A 225 9.32 6.64 -18.25
C PHE A 225 9.71 5.41 -19.08
N GLY A 226 8.97 4.31 -18.99
CA GLY A 226 9.36 3.05 -19.64
C GLY A 226 10.65 2.45 -19.07
N LEU A 227 10.98 2.75 -17.81
CA LEU A 227 12.18 2.33 -17.10
C LEU A 227 11.87 1.26 -16.06
N PRO A 228 12.84 0.38 -15.71
CA PRO A 228 12.65 -0.64 -14.69
C PRO A 228 12.49 -0.08 -13.27
N GLY A 229 12.69 1.22 -13.09
CA GLY A 229 12.50 1.93 -11.83
C GLY A 229 13.03 3.36 -11.89
N VAL A 230 12.72 4.12 -10.86
CA VAL A 230 13.21 5.49 -10.67
C VAL A 230 13.68 5.65 -9.23
N ARG A 231 14.56 6.62 -9.00
CA ARG A 231 14.85 7.10 -7.65
C ARG A 231 13.94 8.29 -7.36
N THR A 232 13.40 8.34 -6.15
CA THR A 232 12.60 9.48 -5.70
C THR A 232 13.33 10.19 -4.57
N THR A 233 13.31 11.53 -4.60
CA THR A 233 13.72 12.36 -3.48
C THR A 233 12.49 12.84 -2.75
N TYR A 234 12.51 12.82 -1.43
CA TYR A 234 11.37 13.25 -0.62
C TYR A 234 11.84 13.88 0.70
N ARG A 235 11.04 14.81 1.21
CA ARG A 235 11.19 15.34 2.57
C ARG A 235 10.34 14.56 3.57
N GLU A 236 9.24 14.00 3.11
CA GLU A 236 8.27 13.25 3.90
C GLU A 236 7.81 12.05 3.07
N LYS A 237 8.21 10.86 3.50
CA LYS A 237 8.05 9.64 2.71
C LYS A 237 6.58 9.32 2.44
N VAL A 238 5.73 9.29 3.46
CA VAL A 238 4.30 8.97 3.31
C VAL A 238 3.60 9.92 2.32
N ARG A 239 3.94 11.22 2.31
CA ARG A 239 3.40 12.18 1.33
C ARG A 239 3.85 11.86 -0.08
N ASN A 240 5.12 11.54 -0.24
CA ASN A 240 5.67 11.13 -1.53
C ASN A 240 4.96 9.88 -2.05
N ASP A 241 4.77 8.89 -1.20
CA ASP A 241 4.24 7.59 -1.59
C ASP A 241 2.75 7.67 -1.95
N ILE A 242 1.91 8.39 -1.21
CA ILE A 242 0.50 8.61 -1.63
C ILE A 242 0.41 9.32 -2.99
N ARG A 243 1.29 10.27 -3.29
CA ARG A 243 1.33 10.96 -4.58
C ARG A 243 1.77 10.05 -5.71
N LEU A 244 2.78 9.21 -5.48
CA LEU A 244 3.21 8.21 -6.44
C LEU A 244 2.12 7.15 -6.70
N VAL A 245 1.46 6.66 -5.64
CA VAL A 245 0.35 5.71 -5.76
C VAL A 245 -0.78 6.33 -6.57
N ALA A 246 -1.17 7.57 -6.26
CA ALA A 246 -2.21 8.28 -6.98
C ALA A 246 -1.86 8.53 -8.45
N ALA A 247 -0.59 8.86 -8.73
CA ALA A 247 -0.09 8.99 -10.11
C ALA A 247 -0.13 7.66 -10.87
N CYS A 248 0.31 6.56 -10.24
CA CYS A 248 0.21 5.22 -10.82
C CYS A 248 -1.25 4.85 -11.08
N LEU A 249 -2.12 5.03 -10.09
CA LEU A 249 -3.56 4.76 -10.20
C LEU A 249 -4.18 5.51 -11.39
N ARG A 250 -3.90 6.81 -11.53
CA ARG A 250 -4.34 7.62 -12.66
C ARG A 250 -3.86 7.06 -14.00
N ARG A 251 -2.63 6.58 -14.08
CA ARG A 251 -2.05 6.07 -15.32
C ARG A 251 -2.56 4.67 -15.67
N MET A 252 -2.79 3.84 -14.66
CA MET A 252 -3.40 2.51 -14.81
C MET A 252 -4.88 2.60 -15.20
N ASN A 253 -5.53 3.72 -14.85
CA ASN A 253 -6.90 4.05 -15.20
C ASN A 253 -7.89 2.89 -14.95
N PRO A 254 -7.99 2.39 -13.69
CA PRO A 254 -8.94 1.32 -13.39
C PRO A 254 -10.36 1.77 -13.70
N THR A 255 -11.20 0.81 -14.06
CA THR A 255 -12.62 1.07 -14.31
C THR A 255 -13.24 1.72 -13.06
N THR A 256 -13.79 2.92 -13.21
CA THR A 256 -14.47 3.59 -12.10
C THR A 256 -15.77 2.86 -11.81
N PRO A 257 -16.12 2.63 -10.53
CA PRO A 257 -17.44 2.13 -10.14
C PRO A 257 -18.53 3.06 -10.70
N SER A 258 -19.66 2.46 -11.08
CA SER A 258 -20.81 3.23 -11.58
C SER A 258 -21.17 4.35 -10.60
N LEU A 259 -21.32 5.57 -11.12
CA LEU A 259 -21.66 6.76 -10.34
C LEU A 259 -23.19 6.85 -10.09
N GLU A 260 -23.85 5.69 -9.86
CA GLU A 260 -25.25 5.68 -9.47
C GLU A 260 -25.48 6.16 -8.05
#